data_3fbe8df6349ca558f9b031dc85572f5d
#
_entry.id   3fbe8df6349ca558f9b031dc85572f5d
#
_cell.length_a   1.000
_cell.length_b   1.000
_cell.length_c   1.000
_cell.angle_alpha   90.00
_cell.angle_beta   90.00
_cell.angle_gamma   90.00
#
_symmetry.space_group_name_H-M   'P 1'
#
loop_
_entity.id
_entity.type
_entity.pdbx_description
1 polymer ?
#
loop_
_entity_poly.entity_id
_entity_poly.type
_entity_poly.pdbx_seq_one_letter_code
_entity_poly.pdbx_strand_id
1 'polypeptide(L)'
;MKHHIERYGWLAVALFLSFAGKAQIQFEPDRSIKETRLGIIRNTIMTIDDDAKAIIQRPWNNPNRTANAIKLFALVATDYQTTKFFQENIEPLDVYVRDVVSFPSLFPGVPVLGRWGGGVDGYMYSGVTAMYAAGLISGNEKMQEAGILTVKAVVESYVVSHVVLKTLVARHRPARPLGGLGSDRDSQYPFVQSPYDFFNFHPVYLHSEAYGTGFPSYHATMFFAFASVNSRVFDRSWVPYALATTALVYDIRGHNHWVSELVAGAVIGEFIGKVVYENYHEARENSATTRAKSKRWKSDVSLGQTFGVIGPKFALSW
;
A
#
# COMPACT_ATOMS: atom_id res chain seq x y z
N MET A 1 25.08 5.78 -28.81
CA MET A 1 23.99 6.29 -27.98
C MET A 1 23.04 5.20 -27.50
N LYS A 2 22.53 4.27 -28.33
CA LYS A 2 21.67 3.15 -27.91
C LYS A 2 22.24 2.31 -26.75
N HIS A 3 23.50 1.90 -26.80
CA HIS A 3 24.12 1.08 -25.74
C HIS A 3 24.24 1.74 -24.37
N HIS A 4 24.26 3.07 -24.29
CA HIS A 4 24.26 3.75 -22.99
C HIS A 4 22.84 3.78 -22.37
N ILE A 5 21.80 3.96 -23.17
CA ILE A 5 20.42 4.02 -22.72
C ILE A 5 19.96 2.67 -22.16
N GLU A 6 20.32 1.56 -22.82
CA GLU A 6 20.02 0.21 -22.32
C GLU A 6 20.62 -0.05 -20.93
N ARG A 7 21.85 0.41 -20.68
CA ARG A 7 22.52 0.23 -19.37
C ARG A 7 21.77 0.90 -18.22
N TYR A 8 21.21 2.09 -18.43
CA TYR A 8 20.46 2.80 -17.38
C TYR A 8 19.07 2.18 -17.10
N GLY A 9 18.43 1.65 -18.14
CA GLY A 9 17.18 0.90 -17.98
C GLY A 9 17.37 -0.33 -17.10
N TRP A 10 18.41 -1.13 -17.37
CA TRP A 10 18.75 -2.30 -16.54
C TRP A 10 19.18 -1.92 -15.13
N LEU A 11 19.84 -0.76 -14.96
CA LEU A 11 20.20 -0.24 -13.64
C LEU A 11 18.94 0.05 -12.79
N ALA A 12 17.93 0.69 -13.37
CA ALA A 12 16.66 0.96 -12.68
C ALA A 12 15.95 -0.35 -12.28
N VAL A 13 15.90 -1.34 -13.17
CA VAL A 13 15.35 -2.66 -12.88
C VAL A 13 16.14 -3.37 -11.78
N ALA A 14 17.47 -3.34 -11.84
CA ALA A 14 18.33 -3.96 -10.82
C ALA A 14 18.17 -3.28 -9.45
N LEU A 15 18.07 -1.95 -9.42
CA LEU A 15 17.79 -1.21 -8.20
C LEU A 15 16.41 -1.54 -7.65
N PHE A 16 15.37 -1.58 -8.48
CA PHE A 16 14.04 -2.00 -8.09
C PHE A 16 14.04 -3.41 -7.47
N LEU A 17 14.64 -4.39 -8.13
CA LEU A 17 14.76 -5.75 -7.63
C LEU A 17 15.57 -5.81 -6.32
N SER A 18 16.56 -4.92 -6.14
CA SER A 18 17.34 -4.86 -4.89
C SER A 18 16.54 -4.33 -3.70
N PHE A 19 15.53 -3.49 -3.94
CA PHE A 19 14.57 -3.08 -2.90
C PHE A 19 13.57 -4.21 -2.60
N ALA A 20 13.03 -4.85 -3.63
CA ALA A 20 12.04 -5.92 -3.49
C ALA A 20 12.60 -7.17 -2.80
N GLY A 21 13.87 -7.54 -3.09
CA GLY A 21 14.49 -8.76 -2.57
C GLY A 21 14.82 -8.76 -1.06
N LYS A 22 14.66 -7.63 -0.36
CA LYS A 22 14.96 -7.50 1.08
C LYS A 22 13.72 -7.39 1.98
N ALA A 23 12.55 -7.54 1.45
CA ALA A 23 11.32 -7.60 2.25
C ALA A 23 11.21 -8.93 3.01
N GLN A 24 12.21 -9.23 3.86
CA GLN A 24 12.14 -10.38 4.75
C GLN A 24 11.07 -10.14 5.80
N ILE A 25 10.10 -11.03 5.84
CA ILE A 25 9.12 -11.07 6.91
C ILE A 25 9.86 -11.57 8.15
N GLN A 26 10.09 -10.68 9.12
CA GLN A 26 10.66 -11.02 10.43
C GLN A 26 9.59 -11.48 11.42
N PHE A 27 8.32 -11.20 11.12
CA PHE A 27 7.19 -11.52 11.97
C PHE A 27 6.40 -12.68 11.39
N GLU A 28 6.21 -13.74 12.17
CA GLU A 28 5.34 -14.88 11.87
C GLU A 28 4.21 -14.93 12.91
N PRO A 29 2.99 -14.52 12.55
CA PRO A 29 1.87 -14.49 13.48
C PRO A 29 1.40 -15.90 13.84
N ASP A 30 0.91 -16.07 15.06
CA ASP A 30 0.22 -17.28 15.47
C ASP A 30 -1.14 -17.40 14.75
N ARG A 31 -1.19 -18.26 13.74
CA ARG A 31 -2.38 -18.50 12.93
C ARG A 31 -3.38 -19.49 13.56
N SER A 32 -3.06 -20.06 14.70
CA SER A 32 -4.01 -20.91 15.44
C SER A 32 -5.10 -20.10 16.13
N ILE A 33 -4.88 -18.80 16.32
CA ILE A 33 -5.81 -17.88 16.94
C ILE A 33 -6.96 -17.59 15.98
N LYS A 34 -8.13 -18.12 16.25
CA LYS A 34 -9.37 -17.80 15.51
C LYS A 34 -9.97 -16.49 15.98
N GLU A 35 -10.42 -15.68 15.03
CA GLU A 35 -11.00 -14.39 15.31
C GLU A 35 -12.45 -14.30 14.80
N THR A 36 -13.28 -13.54 15.52
CA THR A 36 -14.64 -13.23 15.05
C THR A 36 -14.61 -12.10 14.03
N ARG A 37 -15.62 -12.02 13.15
CA ARG A 37 -15.78 -10.94 12.17
C ARG A 37 -15.62 -9.54 12.79
N LEU A 38 -16.27 -9.32 13.94
CA LEU A 38 -16.18 -8.06 14.70
C LEU A 38 -14.77 -7.86 15.30
N GLY A 39 -14.10 -8.94 15.68
CA GLY A 39 -12.72 -8.91 16.13
C GLY A 39 -11.76 -8.41 15.06
N ILE A 40 -11.90 -8.91 13.82
CA ILE A 40 -11.09 -8.46 12.67
C ILE A 40 -11.25 -6.94 12.48
N ILE A 41 -12.49 -6.46 12.38
CA ILE A 41 -12.77 -5.02 12.20
C ILE A 41 -12.23 -4.21 13.38
N ARG A 42 -12.50 -4.64 14.61
CA ARG A 42 -12.05 -3.95 15.82
C ARG A 42 -10.53 -3.81 15.85
N ASN A 43 -9.80 -4.91 15.69
CA ASN A 43 -8.33 -4.89 15.78
C ASN A 43 -7.73 -4.06 14.63
N THR A 44 -8.34 -4.08 13.44
CA THR A 44 -7.93 -3.22 12.32
C THR A 44 -8.08 -1.73 12.65
N ILE A 45 -9.18 -1.33 13.28
CA ILE A 45 -9.42 0.08 13.64
C ILE A 45 -8.52 0.50 14.81
N MET A 46 -8.36 -0.34 15.82
CA MET A 46 -7.60 -0.01 17.03
C MET A 46 -6.09 0.11 16.80
N THR A 47 -5.58 -0.33 15.65
CA THR A 47 -4.16 -0.23 15.32
C THR A 47 -3.83 0.95 14.39
N ILE A 48 -4.76 1.85 14.11
CA ILE A 48 -4.50 3.00 13.20
C ILE A 48 -3.43 3.94 13.77
N ASP A 49 -3.44 4.21 15.06
CA ASP A 49 -2.44 5.06 15.71
C ASP A 49 -1.06 4.37 15.82
N ASP A 50 -1.04 3.07 16.01
CA ASP A 50 0.20 2.28 16.02
C ASP A 50 0.81 2.19 14.62
N ASP A 51 -0.01 2.07 13.58
CA ASP A 51 0.44 2.13 12.19
C ASP A 51 1.04 3.51 11.87
N ALA A 52 0.35 4.58 12.22
CA ALA A 52 0.84 5.94 12.00
C ALA A 52 2.20 6.18 12.70
N LYS A 53 2.34 5.75 13.97
CA LYS A 53 3.62 5.79 14.70
C LYS A 53 4.69 4.96 14.02
N ALA A 54 4.38 3.74 13.61
CA ALA A 54 5.33 2.83 12.97
C ALA A 54 5.77 3.36 11.60
N ILE A 55 4.85 3.90 10.80
CA ILE A 55 5.15 4.50 9.49
C ILE A 55 6.12 5.68 9.64
N ILE A 56 5.95 6.49 10.67
CA ILE A 56 6.85 7.62 10.94
C ILE A 56 8.18 7.18 11.53
N GLN A 57 8.19 6.29 12.53
CA GLN A 57 9.37 5.99 13.33
C GLN A 57 10.27 4.90 12.74
N ARG A 58 9.70 3.82 12.18
CA ARG A 58 10.50 2.67 11.70
C ARG A 58 11.52 3.03 10.59
N PRO A 59 11.24 3.94 9.63
CA PRO A 59 12.24 4.35 8.64
C PRO A 59 13.48 5.00 9.28
N TRP A 60 13.28 5.82 10.33
CA TRP A 60 14.37 6.49 11.05
C TRP A 60 15.20 5.51 11.89
N ASN A 61 14.56 4.49 12.43
CA ASN A 61 15.20 3.47 13.26
C ASN A 61 15.83 2.33 12.42
N ASN A 62 15.67 2.35 11.10
CA ASN A 62 16.21 1.32 10.22
C ASN A 62 17.74 1.44 10.13
N PRO A 63 18.52 0.40 10.48
CA PRO A 63 19.98 0.42 10.38
C PRO A 63 20.47 0.66 8.94
N ASN A 64 19.68 0.30 7.93
CA ASN A 64 19.99 0.50 6.51
C ASN A 64 19.50 1.84 5.95
N ARG A 65 19.00 2.78 6.79
CA ARG A 65 18.41 4.05 6.33
C ARG A 65 19.33 4.84 5.41
N THR A 66 20.61 4.94 5.75
CA THR A 66 21.60 5.65 4.94
C THR A 66 21.80 4.97 3.58
N ALA A 67 21.95 3.65 3.55
CA ALA A 67 22.08 2.90 2.32
C ALA A 67 20.82 3.04 1.43
N ASN A 68 19.63 3.03 2.00
CA ASN A 68 18.38 3.22 1.27
C ASN A 68 18.25 4.65 0.73
N ALA A 69 18.67 5.67 1.52
CA ALA A 69 18.72 7.05 1.05
C ALA A 69 19.70 7.22 -0.11
N ILE A 70 20.90 6.63 -0.04
CA ILE A 70 21.89 6.65 -1.12
C ILE A 70 21.30 6.00 -2.40
N LYS A 71 20.61 4.87 -2.28
CA LYS A 71 19.98 4.20 -3.43
C LYS A 71 18.91 5.07 -4.08
N LEU A 72 18.05 5.71 -3.27
CA LEU A 72 17.03 6.61 -3.77
C LEU A 72 17.66 7.83 -4.46
N PHE A 73 18.71 8.40 -3.86
CA PHE A 73 19.44 9.52 -4.46
C PHE A 73 20.11 9.11 -5.79
N ALA A 74 20.75 7.94 -5.86
CA ALA A 74 21.34 7.42 -7.09
C ALA A 74 20.28 7.21 -8.19
N LEU A 75 19.08 6.75 -7.79
CA LEU A 75 17.97 6.58 -8.71
C LEU A 75 17.48 7.93 -9.25
N VAL A 76 17.33 8.94 -8.38
CA VAL A 76 16.98 10.32 -8.79
C VAL A 76 18.05 10.91 -9.71
N ALA A 77 19.33 10.68 -9.42
CA ALA A 77 20.44 11.16 -10.24
C ALA A 77 20.43 10.59 -11.67
N THR A 78 19.85 9.41 -11.87
CA THR A 78 19.73 8.77 -13.18
C THR A 78 18.34 8.93 -13.82
N ASP A 79 17.44 9.66 -13.19
CA ASP A 79 16.02 9.73 -13.57
C ASP A 79 15.79 10.25 -14.99
N TYR A 80 16.56 11.24 -15.44
CA TYR A 80 16.41 11.73 -16.82
C TYR A 80 16.59 10.61 -17.84
N GLN A 81 17.67 9.83 -17.71
CA GLN A 81 18.00 8.75 -18.65
C GLN A 81 17.05 7.57 -18.50
N THR A 82 16.75 7.18 -17.26
CA THR A 82 15.87 6.04 -16.99
C THR A 82 14.42 6.35 -17.37
N THR A 83 13.93 7.56 -17.12
CA THR A 83 12.58 7.97 -17.49
C THR A 83 12.45 8.14 -19.01
N LYS A 84 13.46 8.71 -19.66
CA LYS A 84 13.49 8.78 -21.13
C LYS A 84 13.47 7.40 -21.78
N PHE A 85 14.30 6.46 -21.27
CA PHE A 85 14.26 5.07 -21.71
C PHE A 85 12.87 4.44 -21.50
N PHE A 86 12.25 4.72 -20.37
CA PHE A 86 10.93 4.23 -20.02
C PHE A 86 9.87 4.78 -20.98
N GLN A 87 9.87 6.09 -21.27
CA GLN A 87 8.96 6.73 -22.23
C GLN A 87 9.12 6.17 -23.66
N GLU A 88 10.35 5.86 -24.06
CA GLU A 88 10.64 5.40 -25.41
C GLU A 88 10.40 3.89 -25.63
N ASN A 89 10.55 3.06 -24.58
CA ASN A 89 10.59 1.61 -24.73
C ASN A 89 9.52 0.85 -23.92
N ILE A 90 9.11 1.37 -22.78
CA ILE A 90 8.17 0.67 -21.89
C ILE A 90 6.75 1.20 -22.07
N GLU A 91 6.57 2.52 -22.08
CA GLU A 91 5.23 3.09 -22.26
C GLU A 91 4.54 2.70 -23.59
N PRO A 92 5.25 2.55 -24.72
CA PRO A 92 4.63 2.05 -25.93
C PRO A 92 4.04 0.64 -25.83
N LEU A 93 4.55 -0.19 -24.90
CA LEU A 93 4.01 -1.53 -24.67
C LEU A 93 2.60 -1.50 -24.08
N ASP A 94 2.24 -0.42 -23.39
CA ASP A 94 0.88 -0.20 -22.88
C ASP A 94 -0.17 -0.22 -23.99
N VAL A 95 0.15 0.24 -25.18
CA VAL A 95 -0.76 0.21 -26.33
C VAL A 95 -1.19 -1.23 -26.63
N TYR A 96 -0.22 -2.17 -26.64
CA TYR A 96 -0.51 -3.58 -26.87
C TYR A 96 -1.32 -4.20 -25.74
N VAL A 97 -1.03 -3.84 -24.50
CA VAL A 97 -1.78 -4.34 -23.32
C VAL A 97 -3.21 -3.85 -23.35
N ARG A 98 -3.45 -2.60 -23.74
CA ARG A 98 -4.81 -2.04 -23.84
C ARG A 98 -5.65 -2.65 -24.94
N ASP A 99 -5.04 -2.99 -26.05
CA ASP A 99 -5.76 -3.66 -27.16
C ASP A 99 -6.20 -5.07 -26.77
N VAL A 100 -5.47 -5.71 -25.85
CA VAL A 100 -5.76 -7.07 -25.36
C VAL A 100 -6.57 -7.06 -24.07
N VAL A 101 -6.27 -6.11 -23.17
CA VAL A 101 -6.90 -6.02 -21.84
C VAL A 101 -7.63 -4.68 -21.73
N SER A 102 -8.95 -4.71 -21.78
CA SER A 102 -9.79 -3.55 -21.48
C SER A 102 -10.33 -3.64 -20.05
N PHE A 103 -10.41 -2.50 -19.36
CA PHE A 103 -11.05 -2.37 -18.06
C PHE A 103 -12.29 -1.47 -18.17
N PRO A 104 -13.39 -1.97 -18.81
CA PRO A 104 -14.64 -1.22 -18.88
C PRO A 104 -15.21 -1.02 -17.47
N SER A 105 -16.10 -0.04 -17.32
CA SER A 105 -16.79 0.12 -16.05
C SER A 105 -17.59 -1.13 -15.70
N LEU A 106 -17.40 -1.66 -14.47
CA LEU A 106 -18.19 -2.78 -13.95
C LEU A 106 -19.63 -2.39 -13.68
N PHE A 107 -19.93 -1.09 -13.59
CA PHE A 107 -21.26 -0.56 -13.29
C PHE A 107 -21.62 0.56 -14.28
N PRO A 108 -21.68 0.29 -15.60
CA PRO A 108 -21.96 1.31 -16.60
C PRO A 108 -23.33 1.95 -16.35
N GLY A 109 -23.37 3.29 -16.40
CA GLY A 109 -24.61 4.04 -16.22
C GLY A 109 -25.08 4.25 -14.78
N VAL A 110 -24.39 3.67 -13.79
CA VAL A 110 -24.70 3.91 -12.39
C VAL A 110 -23.90 5.13 -11.88
N PRO A 111 -24.58 6.23 -11.47
CA PRO A 111 -23.87 7.39 -10.92
C PRO A 111 -22.95 6.99 -9.77
N VAL A 112 -21.77 7.61 -9.66
CA VAL A 112 -20.72 7.33 -8.69
C VAL A 112 -20.07 5.96 -8.91
N LEU A 113 -20.81 4.85 -8.85
CA LEU A 113 -20.25 3.49 -9.00
C LEU A 113 -19.66 3.26 -10.41
N GLY A 114 -20.26 3.83 -11.45
CA GLY A 114 -19.72 3.75 -12.82
C GLY A 114 -18.34 4.41 -12.96
N ARG A 115 -18.10 5.47 -12.20
CA ARG A 115 -16.78 6.14 -12.14
C ARG A 115 -15.79 5.35 -11.29
N TRP A 116 -16.23 4.76 -10.20
CA TRP A 116 -15.39 3.96 -9.29
C TRP A 116 -15.10 2.55 -9.81
N GLY A 117 -15.98 1.98 -10.60
CA GLY A 117 -15.84 0.63 -11.14
C GLY A 117 -15.08 0.55 -12.46
N GLY A 118 -14.56 1.66 -12.98
CA GLY A 118 -13.79 1.69 -14.23
C GLY A 118 -12.29 1.85 -14.01
N GLY A 119 -11.50 1.42 -14.99
CA GLY A 119 -10.05 1.47 -14.90
C GLY A 119 -9.45 0.47 -13.90
N VAL A 120 -8.14 0.45 -13.81
CA VAL A 120 -7.38 -0.49 -12.94
C VAL A 120 -7.75 -0.32 -11.46
N ASP A 121 -7.89 0.92 -11.00
CA ASP A 121 -8.26 1.23 -9.62
C ASP A 121 -9.64 0.67 -9.26
N GLY A 122 -10.61 0.86 -10.15
CA GLY A 122 -11.96 0.34 -9.95
C GLY A 122 -12.00 -1.18 -9.86
N TYR A 123 -11.21 -1.86 -10.67
CA TYR A 123 -11.08 -3.33 -10.61
C TYR A 123 -10.40 -3.79 -9.32
N MET A 124 -9.37 -3.08 -8.87
CA MET A 124 -8.73 -3.37 -7.58
C MET A 124 -9.72 -3.22 -6.42
N TYR A 125 -10.44 -2.09 -6.32
CA TYR A 125 -11.44 -1.88 -5.28
C TYR A 125 -12.57 -2.90 -5.32
N SER A 126 -13.05 -3.22 -6.53
CA SER A 126 -14.09 -4.24 -6.71
C SER A 126 -13.60 -5.63 -6.33
N GLY A 127 -12.36 -5.98 -6.70
CA GLY A 127 -11.74 -7.24 -6.32
C GLY A 127 -11.56 -7.40 -4.82
N VAL A 128 -11.09 -6.34 -4.13
CA VAL A 128 -10.97 -6.31 -2.66
C VAL A 128 -12.33 -6.45 -1.99
N THR A 129 -13.34 -5.73 -2.50
CA THR A 129 -14.72 -5.81 -1.98
C THR A 129 -15.31 -7.20 -2.19
N ALA A 130 -15.14 -7.79 -3.38
CA ALA A 130 -15.60 -9.14 -3.69
C ALA A 130 -14.90 -10.19 -2.83
N MET A 131 -13.60 -10.06 -2.60
CA MET A 131 -12.83 -10.94 -1.74
C MET A 131 -13.33 -10.88 -0.29
N TYR A 132 -13.58 -9.68 0.25
CA TYR A 132 -14.15 -9.52 1.59
C TYR A 132 -15.54 -10.13 1.68
N ALA A 133 -16.42 -9.85 0.73
CA ALA A 133 -17.78 -10.40 0.67
C ALA A 133 -17.77 -11.94 0.57
N ALA A 134 -16.92 -12.50 -0.28
CA ALA A 134 -16.74 -13.94 -0.38
C ALA A 134 -16.24 -14.56 0.93
N GLY A 135 -15.33 -13.87 1.62
CA GLY A 135 -14.86 -14.24 2.96
C GLY A 135 -15.98 -14.25 4.01
N LEU A 136 -16.91 -13.27 3.94
CA LEU A 136 -18.08 -13.22 4.81
C LEU A 136 -19.06 -14.37 4.55
N ILE A 137 -19.31 -14.67 3.27
CA ILE A 137 -20.26 -15.73 2.87
C ILE A 137 -19.71 -17.11 3.21
N SER A 138 -18.43 -17.36 2.89
CA SER A 138 -17.77 -18.66 3.12
C SER A 138 -17.28 -18.87 4.55
N GLY A 139 -17.26 -17.84 5.39
CA GLY A 139 -16.61 -17.90 6.70
C GLY A 139 -15.09 -17.95 6.65
N ASN A 140 -14.45 -17.64 5.51
CA ASN A 140 -13.01 -17.67 5.36
C ASN A 140 -12.37 -16.43 5.99
N GLU A 141 -11.69 -16.61 7.13
CA GLU A 141 -11.05 -15.54 7.87
C GLU A 141 -9.93 -14.85 7.07
N LYS A 142 -9.12 -15.60 6.30
CA LYS A 142 -8.03 -14.99 5.48
C LYS A 142 -8.57 -14.02 4.44
N MET A 143 -9.69 -14.35 3.79
CA MET A 143 -10.30 -13.45 2.80
C MET A 143 -10.89 -12.20 3.45
N GLN A 144 -11.47 -12.32 4.65
CA GLN A 144 -11.97 -11.18 5.41
C GLN A 144 -10.82 -10.28 5.87
N GLU A 145 -9.77 -10.88 6.42
CA GLU A 145 -8.55 -10.20 6.85
C GLU A 145 -7.90 -9.46 5.68
N ALA A 146 -7.63 -10.17 4.57
CA ALA A 146 -7.03 -9.59 3.38
C ALA A 146 -7.83 -8.38 2.86
N GLY A 147 -9.15 -8.50 2.80
CA GLY A 147 -10.03 -7.42 2.34
C GLY A 147 -9.94 -6.18 3.23
N ILE A 148 -10.14 -6.35 4.54
CA ILE A 148 -10.18 -5.21 5.48
C ILE A 148 -8.81 -4.54 5.65
N LEU A 149 -7.73 -5.34 5.76
CA LEU A 149 -6.37 -4.79 5.89
C LEU A 149 -5.92 -4.09 4.62
N THR A 150 -6.34 -4.59 3.44
CA THR A 150 -6.07 -3.89 2.17
C THR A 150 -6.75 -2.53 2.12
N VAL A 151 -8.02 -2.43 2.51
CA VAL A 151 -8.71 -1.13 2.57
C VAL A 151 -7.96 -0.16 3.47
N LYS A 152 -7.55 -0.60 4.67
CA LYS A 152 -6.77 0.22 5.60
C LYS A 152 -5.45 0.66 4.96
N ALA A 153 -4.66 -0.26 4.41
CA ALA A 153 -3.37 0.03 3.81
C ALA A 153 -3.48 1.00 2.61
N VAL A 154 -4.55 0.91 1.82
CA VAL A 154 -4.83 1.83 0.71
C VAL A 154 -5.16 3.23 1.22
N VAL A 155 -5.98 3.35 2.28
CA VAL A 155 -6.28 4.65 2.91
C VAL A 155 -5.01 5.29 3.48
N GLU A 156 -4.19 4.53 4.19
CA GLU A 156 -2.92 5.02 4.72
C GLU A 156 -1.94 5.40 3.61
N SER A 157 -1.90 4.63 2.52
CA SER A 157 -1.12 4.96 1.31
C SER A 157 -1.55 6.29 0.71
N TYR A 158 -2.86 6.56 0.67
CA TYR A 158 -3.37 7.85 0.20
C TYR A 158 -2.90 8.99 1.10
N VAL A 159 -3.05 8.86 2.41
CA VAL A 159 -2.62 9.90 3.36
C VAL A 159 -1.11 10.12 3.27
N VAL A 160 -0.31 9.07 3.31
CA VAL A 160 1.15 9.18 3.33
C VAL A 160 1.68 9.71 2.00
N SER A 161 1.30 9.09 0.87
CA SER A 161 1.90 9.43 -0.42
C SER A 161 1.25 10.66 -1.05
N HIS A 162 -0.08 10.72 -1.09
CA HIS A 162 -0.78 11.77 -1.81
C HIS A 162 -0.93 13.05 -0.99
N VAL A 163 -1.32 12.95 0.27
CA VAL A 163 -1.55 14.14 1.11
C VAL A 163 -0.23 14.68 1.68
N VAL A 164 0.60 13.82 2.28
CA VAL A 164 1.79 14.27 3.00
C VAL A 164 2.98 14.41 2.06
N LEU A 165 3.44 13.33 1.44
CA LEU A 165 4.71 13.32 0.71
C LEU A 165 4.66 14.16 -0.58
N LYS A 166 3.57 14.14 -1.34
CA LYS A 166 3.45 15.01 -2.52
C LYS A 166 3.50 16.48 -2.16
N THR A 167 2.89 16.88 -1.05
CA THR A 167 2.92 18.27 -0.56
C THR A 167 4.31 18.68 -0.05
N LEU A 168 5.00 17.77 0.67
CA LEU A 168 6.31 18.09 1.27
C LEU A 168 7.45 18.01 0.25
N VAL A 169 7.43 17.05 -0.66
CA VAL A 169 8.49 16.87 -1.67
C VAL A 169 8.24 17.77 -2.87
N ALA A 170 6.99 17.94 -3.25
CA ALA A 170 6.50 18.85 -4.27
C ALA A 170 7.38 18.87 -5.55
N ARG A 171 7.64 17.67 -6.11
CA ARG A 171 8.43 17.50 -7.33
C ARG A 171 7.52 17.47 -8.53
N HIS A 172 7.77 18.32 -9.52
CA HIS A 172 7.00 18.34 -10.75
C HIS A 172 7.26 17.08 -11.60
N ARG A 173 6.23 16.71 -12.35
CA ARG A 173 6.24 15.56 -13.26
C ARG A 173 7.14 15.81 -14.47
N PRO A 174 7.73 14.75 -15.06
CA PRO A 174 8.55 14.88 -16.26
C PRO A 174 7.74 15.36 -17.47
N ALA A 175 8.34 16.20 -18.27
CA ALA A 175 7.81 16.53 -19.59
C ALA A 175 7.77 15.27 -20.49
N ARG A 176 6.89 15.29 -21.47
CA ARG A 176 6.73 14.21 -22.42
C ARG A 176 6.62 14.80 -23.83
N PRO A 177 7.53 14.41 -24.73
CA PRO A 177 8.72 13.58 -24.49
C PRO A 177 9.85 14.31 -23.78
N LEU A 178 10.66 13.59 -23.02
CA LEU A 178 11.90 14.13 -22.47
C LEU A 178 12.90 14.41 -23.60
N GLY A 179 13.48 15.63 -23.60
CA GLY A 179 14.37 16.11 -24.68
C GLY A 179 13.64 16.63 -25.91
N GLY A 180 12.32 16.68 -25.90
CA GLY A 180 11.50 17.30 -26.94
C GLY A 180 11.25 18.79 -26.69
N LEU A 181 10.73 19.46 -27.69
CA LEU A 181 10.27 20.86 -27.60
C LEU A 181 8.78 20.86 -27.18
N GLY A 182 8.52 21.25 -25.93
CA GLY A 182 7.17 21.39 -25.42
C GLY A 182 6.68 20.19 -24.60
N SER A 183 5.45 20.27 -24.15
CA SER A 183 4.73 19.21 -23.44
C SER A 183 3.56 18.77 -24.30
N ASP A 184 3.37 17.46 -24.45
CA ASP A 184 2.22 16.89 -25.16
C ASP A 184 0.90 17.08 -24.42
N ARG A 185 0.92 17.67 -23.24
CA ARG A 185 -0.25 17.84 -22.41
C ARG A 185 -0.66 19.30 -22.31
N ASP A 186 -1.89 19.55 -22.66
CA ASP A 186 -2.62 20.74 -22.29
C ASP A 186 -2.96 20.68 -20.80
N SER A 187 -2.00 21.09 -19.97
CA SER A 187 -2.11 21.09 -18.52
C SER A 187 -1.82 22.49 -17.98
N GLN A 188 -2.64 22.91 -17.01
CA GLN A 188 -2.41 24.18 -16.28
C GLN A 188 -1.17 24.10 -15.37
N TYR A 189 -0.62 22.93 -15.15
CA TYR A 189 0.56 22.72 -14.31
C TYR A 189 1.80 22.44 -15.13
N PRO A 190 2.98 22.92 -14.70
CA PRO A 190 4.20 22.72 -15.43
C PRO A 190 4.64 21.26 -15.42
N PHE A 191 5.10 20.79 -16.60
CA PHE A 191 5.87 19.57 -16.75
C PHE A 191 7.31 19.97 -17.05
N VAL A 192 8.28 19.30 -16.45
CA VAL A 192 9.68 19.75 -16.44
C VAL A 192 10.63 18.77 -17.11
N GLN A 193 11.71 19.30 -17.69
CA GLN A 193 12.78 18.52 -18.29
C GLN A 193 13.85 18.09 -17.26
N SER A 194 13.92 18.79 -16.13
CA SER A 194 14.91 18.52 -15.07
C SER A 194 14.34 17.56 -14.02
N PRO A 195 15.05 16.47 -13.69
CA PRO A 195 14.65 15.58 -12.60
C PRO A 195 14.87 16.16 -11.21
N TYR A 196 15.47 17.34 -11.10
CA TYR A 196 15.83 17.97 -9.83
C TYR A 196 14.88 19.12 -9.42
N ASP A 197 13.71 19.17 -10.02
CA ASP A 197 12.71 20.21 -9.73
C ASP A 197 11.85 19.81 -8.52
N PHE A 198 12.40 20.02 -7.34
CA PHE A 198 11.78 19.73 -6.04
C PHE A 198 11.35 20.99 -5.31
N PHE A 199 10.52 20.80 -4.27
CA PHE A 199 10.10 21.83 -3.32
C PHE A 199 9.22 22.94 -3.91
N ASN A 200 8.45 22.62 -4.94
CA ASN A 200 7.42 23.47 -5.50
C ASN A 200 6.17 23.44 -4.61
N PHE A 201 6.31 23.93 -3.38
CA PHE A 201 5.29 23.82 -2.34
C PHE A 201 3.94 24.38 -2.76
N HIS A 202 2.90 23.66 -2.43
CA HIS A 202 1.52 24.02 -2.69
C HIS A 202 0.64 23.64 -1.48
N PRO A 203 -0.57 24.20 -1.35
CA PRO A 203 -1.50 23.77 -0.30
C PRO A 203 -1.83 22.28 -0.41
N VAL A 204 -2.26 21.67 0.70
CA VAL A 204 -2.73 20.29 0.70
C VAL A 204 -3.88 20.14 -0.30
N TYR A 205 -3.80 19.13 -1.15
CA TYR A 205 -4.73 18.92 -2.22
C TYR A 205 -5.21 17.46 -2.22
N LEU A 206 -6.52 17.30 -2.23
CA LEU A 206 -7.14 15.97 -2.13
C LEU A 206 -7.50 15.36 -3.50
N HIS A 207 -7.27 16.12 -4.59
CA HIS A 207 -7.56 15.66 -5.94
C HIS A 207 -6.35 14.99 -6.60
N SER A 208 -6.58 14.16 -7.61
CA SER A 208 -5.54 13.33 -8.25
C SER A 208 -4.39 14.10 -8.89
N GLU A 209 -4.60 15.32 -9.37
CA GLU A 209 -3.57 16.05 -10.11
C GLU A 209 -2.49 16.68 -9.22
N ALA A 210 -2.79 16.96 -7.95
CA ALA A 210 -1.85 17.47 -6.95
C ALA A 210 -0.89 18.56 -7.48
N TYR A 211 -1.42 19.59 -8.14
CA TYR A 211 -0.66 20.70 -8.73
C TYR A 211 0.48 20.26 -9.68
N GLY A 212 0.32 19.15 -10.37
CA GLY A 212 1.34 18.61 -11.27
C GLY A 212 2.53 17.93 -10.58
N THR A 213 2.47 17.74 -9.25
CA THR A 213 3.52 17.03 -8.52
C THR A 213 3.34 15.53 -8.58
N GLY A 214 4.46 14.79 -8.55
CA GLY A 214 4.49 13.34 -8.82
C GLY A 214 5.08 12.47 -7.72
N PHE A 215 5.91 12.99 -6.83
CA PHE A 215 6.66 12.19 -5.87
C PHE A 215 5.94 12.02 -4.51
N PRO A 216 5.80 10.76 -4.06
CA PRO A 216 5.92 9.50 -4.79
C PRO A 216 4.69 9.23 -5.66
N SER A 217 4.76 8.22 -6.54
CA SER A 217 3.56 7.78 -7.26
C SER A 217 2.54 7.16 -6.31
N TYR A 218 1.34 7.73 -6.26
CA TYR A 218 0.25 7.21 -5.43
C TYR A 218 -0.20 5.82 -5.88
N HIS A 219 -0.37 5.62 -7.19
CA HIS A 219 -0.79 4.32 -7.71
C HIS A 219 0.23 3.22 -7.41
N ALA A 220 1.53 3.52 -7.56
CA ALA A 220 2.57 2.57 -7.16
C ALA A 220 2.49 2.26 -5.66
N THR A 221 2.28 3.28 -4.81
CA THR A 221 2.13 3.08 -3.35
C THR A 221 0.92 2.20 -3.04
N MET A 222 -0.22 2.49 -3.63
CA MET A 222 -1.47 1.77 -3.41
C MET A 222 -1.40 0.31 -3.88
N PHE A 223 -0.91 0.07 -5.11
CA PHE A 223 -0.82 -1.29 -5.65
C PHE A 223 0.17 -2.16 -4.87
N PHE A 224 1.28 -1.59 -4.43
CA PHE A 224 2.25 -2.34 -3.64
C PHE A 224 1.84 -2.51 -2.17
N ALA A 225 1.04 -1.61 -1.60
CA ALA A 225 0.40 -1.83 -0.30
C ALA A 225 -0.63 -2.97 -0.37
N PHE A 226 -1.45 -3.00 -1.42
CA PHE A 226 -2.32 -4.14 -1.73
C PHE A 226 -1.52 -5.45 -1.82
N ALA A 227 -0.45 -5.45 -2.63
CA ALA A 227 0.38 -6.65 -2.82
C ALA A 227 1.02 -7.12 -1.53
N SER A 228 1.52 -6.20 -0.73
CA SER A 228 2.18 -6.45 0.54
C SER A 228 1.26 -7.13 1.55
N VAL A 229 0.05 -6.61 1.75
CA VAL A 229 -0.96 -7.20 2.63
C VAL A 229 -1.35 -8.59 2.13
N ASN A 230 -1.76 -8.70 0.86
CA ASN A 230 -2.29 -9.95 0.31
C ASN A 230 -1.22 -11.04 0.25
N SER A 231 0.01 -10.70 -0.12
CA SER A 231 1.12 -11.67 -0.10
C SER A 231 1.31 -12.27 1.30
N ARG A 232 1.23 -11.47 2.36
CA ARG A 232 1.41 -11.91 3.74
C ARG A 232 0.24 -12.73 4.26
N VAL A 233 -0.99 -12.32 3.94
CA VAL A 233 -2.19 -13.08 4.33
C VAL A 233 -2.24 -14.43 3.63
N PHE A 234 -1.85 -14.50 2.35
CA PHE A 234 -1.85 -15.73 1.55
C PHE A 234 -0.47 -16.41 1.46
N ASP A 235 0.22 -16.49 2.59
CA ASP A 235 1.41 -17.32 2.78
C ASP A 235 2.60 -16.95 1.88
N ARG A 236 2.88 -15.66 1.72
CA ARG A 236 3.99 -15.11 0.94
C ARG A 236 3.86 -15.38 -0.57
N SER A 237 2.64 -15.40 -1.07
CA SER A 237 2.38 -15.55 -2.50
C SER A 237 3.01 -14.39 -3.29
N TRP A 238 3.68 -14.71 -4.41
CA TRP A 238 4.21 -13.72 -5.36
C TRP A 238 3.11 -13.13 -6.26
N VAL A 239 1.96 -13.79 -6.36
CA VAL A 239 0.85 -13.42 -7.26
C VAL A 239 0.37 -11.99 -7.05
N PRO A 240 0.13 -11.49 -5.81
CA PRO A 240 -0.28 -10.09 -5.61
C PRO A 240 0.74 -9.08 -6.15
N TYR A 241 2.04 -9.38 -6.08
CA TYR A 241 3.08 -8.49 -6.65
C TYR A 241 3.07 -8.51 -8.17
N ALA A 242 2.85 -9.65 -8.80
CA ALA A 242 2.70 -9.73 -10.24
C ALA A 242 1.49 -8.91 -10.72
N LEU A 243 0.35 -9.03 -10.03
CA LEU A 243 -0.84 -8.23 -10.31
C LEU A 243 -0.59 -6.73 -10.12
N ALA A 244 0.05 -6.33 -9.02
CA ALA A 244 0.39 -4.93 -8.75
C ALA A 244 1.33 -4.35 -9.81
N THR A 245 2.35 -5.12 -10.23
CA THR A 245 3.27 -4.69 -11.28
C THR A 245 2.56 -4.56 -12.63
N THR A 246 1.71 -5.51 -12.98
CA THR A 246 0.91 -5.44 -14.23
C THR A 246 -0.03 -4.25 -14.21
N ALA A 247 -0.72 -4.01 -13.09
CA ALA A 247 -1.59 -2.87 -12.90
C ALA A 247 -0.84 -1.54 -13.04
N LEU A 248 0.37 -1.45 -12.44
CA LEU A 248 1.22 -0.27 -12.54
C LEU A 248 1.68 -0.02 -13.97
N VAL A 249 2.13 -1.05 -14.69
CA VAL A 249 2.53 -0.93 -16.11
C VAL A 249 1.36 -0.45 -16.97
N TYR A 250 0.15 -0.96 -16.72
CA TYR A 250 -1.05 -0.51 -17.44
C TYR A 250 -1.39 0.96 -17.15
N ASP A 251 -1.21 1.41 -15.91
CA ASP A 251 -1.58 2.75 -15.47
C ASP A 251 -0.57 3.85 -15.82
N ILE A 252 0.67 3.49 -16.10
CA ILE A 252 1.80 4.41 -16.35
C ILE A 252 1.50 5.47 -17.41
N ARG A 253 0.82 5.12 -18.50
CA ARG A 253 0.56 6.02 -19.63
C ARG A 253 -0.20 7.30 -19.24
N GLY A 254 -1.04 7.23 -18.21
CA GLY A 254 -1.83 8.36 -17.76
C GLY A 254 -1.10 9.35 -16.88
N HIS A 255 -0.02 8.97 -16.26
CA HIS A 255 0.43 9.60 -15.03
C HIS A 255 1.77 10.34 -15.09
N ASN A 256 2.57 10.23 -16.15
CA ASN A 256 3.85 10.93 -16.30
C ASN A 256 4.63 11.00 -14.99
N HIS A 257 5.36 9.96 -14.69
CA HIS A 257 6.17 9.87 -13.49
C HIS A 257 7.65 9.74 -13.84
N TRP A 258 8.51 10.31 -13.00
CA TRP A 258 9.91 9.91 -12.97
C TRP A 258 9.99 8.46 -12.48
N VAL A 259 10.94 7.68 -13.01
CA VAL A 259 11.09 6.27 -12.61
C VAL A 259 11.33 6.14 -11.10
N SER A 260 12.08 7.07 -10.50
CA SER A 260 12.28 7.09 -9.05
C SER A 260 10.99 7.26 -8.25
N GLU A 261 9.97 7.94 -8.79
CA GLU A 261 8.67 8.12 -8.13
C GLU A 261 7.87 6.82 -8.07
N LEU A 262 7.97 6.00 -9.13
CA LEU A 262 7.36 4.68 -9.19
C LEU A 262 8.02 3.72 -8.20
N VAL A 263 9.36 3.71 -8.19
CA VAL A 263 10.13 2.87 -7.27
C VAL A 263 9.93 3.29 -5.82
N ALA A 264 9.98 4.60 -5.53
CA ALA A 264 9.72 5.11 -4.18
C ALA A 264 8.30 4.76 -3.73
N GLY A 265 7.30 4.95 -4.60
CA GLY A 265 5.92 4.56 -4.34
C GLY A 265 5.79 3.08 -4.01
N ALA A 266 6.40 2.19 -4.80
CA ALA A 266 6.36 0.76 -4.57
C ALA A 266 7.00 0.37 -3.21
N VAL A 267 8.14 0.95 -2.87
CA VAL A 267 8.82 0.70 -1.58
C VAL A 267 8.00 1.20 -0.41
N ILE A 268 7.40 2.39 -0.51
CA ILE A 268 6.53 2.95 0.52
C ILE A 268 5.28 2.09 0.69
N GLY A 269 4.65 1.66 -0.41
CA GLY A 269 3.47 0.80 -0.36
C GLY A 269 3.77 -0.56 0.28
N GLU A 270 4.87 -1.20 -0.11
CA GLU A 270 5.35 -2.44 0.53
C GLU A 270 5.53 -2.26 2.03
N PHE A 271 6.13 -1.16 2.45
CA PHE A 271 6.35 -0.84 3.84
C PHE A 271 5.05 -0.60 4.61
N ILE A 272 4.10 0.19 4.05
CA ILE A 272 2.80 0.43 4.67
C ILE A 272 2.03 -0.87 4.84
N GLY A 273 1.91 -1.69 3.79
CA GLY A 273 1.20 -2.96 3.88
C GLY A 273 1.82 -3.92 4.90
N LYS A 274 3.16 -3.91 5.04
CA LYS A 274 3.87 -4.66 6.07
C LYS A 274 3.50 -4.18 7.48
N VAL A 275 3.52 -2.87 7.73
CA VAL A 275 3.18 -2.27 9.02
C VAL A 275 1.75 -2.60 9.42
N VAL A 276 0.80 -2.41 8.52
CA VAL A 276 -0.61 -2.72 8.73
C VAL A 276 -0.81 -4.20 9.10
N TYR A 277 -0.15 -5.10 8.38
CA TYR A 277 -0.24 -6.54 8.66
C TYR A 277 0.35 -6.90 10.03
N GLU A 278 1.55 -6.42 10.35
CA GLU A 278 2.24 -6.75 11.60
C GLU A 278 1.49 -6.23 12.82
N ASN A 279 1.11 -4.94 12.83
CA ASN A 279 0.43 -4.33 13.97
C ASN A 279 -0.96 -4.96 14.21
N TYR A 280 -1.69 -5.30 13.14
CA TYR A 280 -2.95 -6.04 13.27
C TYR A 280 -2.75 -7.39 13.97
N HIS A 281 -1.74 -8.18 13.58
CA HIS A 281 -1.50 -9.49 14.16
C HIS A 281 -1.00 -9.39 15.61
N GLU A 282 -0.15 -8.42 15.93
CA GLU A 282 0.25 -8.13 17.31
C GLU A 282 -0.97 -7.80 18.19
N ALA A 283 -1.87 -6.96 17.72
CA ALA A 283 -3.11 -6.63 18.45
C ALA A 283 -4.02 -7.84 18.63
N ARG A 284 -4.12 -8.71 17.61
CA ARG A 284 -4.88 -9.97 17.66
C ARG A 284 -4.33 -10.91 18.73
N GLU A 285 -3.03 -11.12 18.77
CA GLU A 285 -2.35 -11.97 19.76
C GLU A 285 -2.51 -11.44 21.19
N ASN A 286 -2.34 -10.12 21.37
CA ASN A 286 -2.54 -9.45 22.65
C ASN A 286 -4.01 -9.59 23.14
N SER A 287 -4.96 -9.43 22.23
CA SER A 287 -6.40 -9.62 22.52
C SER A 287 -6.72 -11.06 22.92
N ALA A 288 -6.15 -12.05 22.26
CA ALA A 288 -6.31 -13.46 22.57
C ALA A 288 -5.72 -13.81 23.94
N THR A 289 -4.53 -13.31 24.23
CA THR A 289 -3.85 -13.50 25.52
C THR A 289 -4.67 -12.90 26.68
N THR A 290 -5.21 -11.71 26.48
CA THR A 290 -6.07 -11.03 27.47
C THR A 290 -7.35 -11.83 27.73
N ARG A 291 -7.99 -12.35 26.67
CA ARG A 291 -9.18 -13.22 26.79
C ARG A 291 -8.85 -14.53 27.51
N ALA A 292 -7.70 -15.14 27.23
CA ALA A 292 -7.28 -16.36 27.89
C ALA A 292 -7.05 -16.14 29.40
N LYS A 293 -6.41 -15.01 29.76
CA LYS A 293 -6.25 -14.61 31.16
C LYS A 293 -7.59 -14.35 31.84
N SER A 294 -8.51 -13.63 31.21
CA SER A 294 -9.83 -13.35 31.79
C SER A 294 -10.70 -14.61 31.95
N LYS A 295 -10.54 -15.61 31.08
CA LYS A 295 -11.21 -16.91 31.23
C LYS A 295 -10.62 -17.78 32.36
N ARG A 296 -9.40 -17.57 32.76
CA ARG A 296 -8.77 -18.25 33.90
C ARG A 296 -9.31 -17.76 35.24
N TRP A 297 -9.84 -16.55 35.31
CA TRP A 297 -10.46 -15.99 36.52
C TRP A 297 -11.97 -16.23 36.43
N LYS A 298 -12.45 -17.28 37.05
CA LYS A 298 -13.87 -17.47 37.25
C LYS A 298 -14.20 -17.04 38.67
N SER A 299 -15.07 -16.06 38.82
CA SER A 299 -15.70 -15.72 40.07
C SER A 299 -17.08 -16.41 40.10
N ASP A 300 -17.22 -17.42 40.88
CA ASP A 300 -18.53 -17.99 41.19
C ASP A 300 -19.13 -17.30 42.41
N VAL A 301 -20.26 -16.66 42.20
CA VAL A 301 -21.07 -16.11 43.29
C VAL A 301 -22.21 -17.09 43.54
N SER A 302 -22.20 -17.75 44.64
CA SER A 302 -23.27 -18.64 45.08
C SER A 302 -23.86 -18.22 46.44
N LEU A 303 -25.10 -18.52 46.68
CA LEU A 303 -25.67 -18.37 48.03
C LEU A 303 -25.25 -19.58 48.85
N GLY A 304 -24.56 -19.35 49.94
CA GLY A 304 -24.13 -20.40 50.84
C GLY A 304 -24.62 -20.12 52.27
N GLN A 305 -24.88 -21.20 53.00
CA GLN A 305 -25.24 -21.10 54.42
C GLN A 305 -24.00 -21.43 55.25
N THR A 306 -23.61 -20.48 56.12
CA THR A 306 -22.52 -20.67 57.08
C THR A 306 -22.99 -20.23 58.44
N PHE A 307 -22.91 -21.13 59.42
CA PHE A 307 -23.40 -20.88 60.78
C PHE A 307 -24.90 -20.44 60.91
N GLY A 308 -25.76 -20.96 60.01
CA GLY A 308 -27.19 -20.65 60.06
C GLY A 308 -27.60 -19.35 59.35
N VAL A 309 -26.64 -18.59 58.82
CA VAL A 309 -26.89 -17.37 58.04
C VAL A 309 -26.70 -17.62 56.56
N ILE A 310 -27.68 -17.28 55.75
CA ILE A 310 -27.58 -17.35 54.26
C ILE A 310 -26.97 -16.06 53.79
N GLY A 311 -25.83 -16.16 53.09
CA GLY A 311 -25.12 -15.03 52.52
C GLY A 311 -24.41 -15.34 51.18
N PRO A 312 -23.95 -14.32 50.45
CA PRO A 312 -23.19 -14.54 49.21
C PRO A 312 -21.83 -15.17 49.51
N LYS A 313 -21.53 -16.28 48.84
CA LYS A 313 -20.25 -16.95 48.89
C LYS A 313 -19.49 -16.66 47.61
N PHE A 314 -18.31 -16.06 47.73
CA PHE A 314 -17.44 -15.77 46.63
C PHE A 314 -16.36 -16.85 46.54
N ALA A 315 -16.29 -17.53 45.42
CA ALA A 315 -15.17 -18.42 45.09
C ALA A 315 -14.39 -17.86 43.90
N LEU A 316 -13.10 -17.69 44.08
CA LEU A 316 -12.14 -17.35 43.02
C LEU A 316 -11.38 -18.63 42.70
N SER A 317 -11.49 -19.11 41.45
CA SER A 317 -10.69 -20.19 40.92
C SER A 317 -9.74 -19.66 39.85
N TRP A 318 -8.48 -20.05 39.94
CA TRP A 318 -7.44 -19.73 38.95
C TRP A 318 -6.99 -20.98 38.19
#